data_721b7ca9e5c0a17b1b703b2071c57273
#
_entry.id   721b7ca9e5c0a17b1b703b2071c57273
#
_cell.length_a   1.000
_cell.length_b   1.000
_cell.length_c   1.000
_cell.angle_alpha   90.00
_cell.angle_beta   90.00
_cell.angle_gamma   90.00
#
_symmetry.space_group_name_H-M   'P 1'
#
loop_
_entity.id
_entity.type
_entity.pdbx_description
1 polymer ?
#
loop_
_entity_poly.entity_id
_entity_poly.type
_entity_poly.pdbx_seq_one_letter_code
_entity_poly.pdbx_strand_id
1 'polypeptide(L)'
;MRGQSGPPGNERSMIGLDVNTLFLVTIYVEAMLGLLLLFAWVQNSGIHAVAWWGCAHLLQAGSVCLFGMYGTVSDAISIDLANALLFTAFAVTWTGARVFDGRMPQPLYIVGGAILWLLASRTPFFAESMDARVLLSSGIITAYTWATAYEFWRGRAEPLVSRWPAIFMLFAHGALFLLRTPLSQMLPWSPTMQVFDSVWLTVLSFEALLFTIAIAFILLAMAKERTELRHKTAALVEPLTGIANRRAFLEAAQELSEQQAEDPRPIAVLLADLDD
;
A
#
# COMPACT_ATOMS: atom_id res chain seq x y z
N MET A 1 18.99 -55.19 -35.22
CA MET A 1 19.39 -53.86 -34.72
C MET A 1 18.15 -53.22 -34.10
N ARG A 2 18.06 -53.23 -32.77
CA ARG A 2 16.96 -52.56 -32.03
C ARG A 2 17.46 -51.18 -31.62
N GLY A 3 16.86 -50.15 -32.17
CA GLY A 3 17.07 -48.78 -31.72
C GLY A 3 16.39 -48.56 -30.36
N GLN A 4 17.18 -48.27 -29.33
CA GLN A 4 16.70 -47.78 -28.04
C GLN A 4 16.34 -46.29 -28.20
N SER A 5 15.04 -45.98 -28.15
CA SER A 5 14.56 -44.61 -27.90
C SER A 5 14.76 -44.29 -26.42
N GLY A 6 15.70 -43.41 -26.13
CA GLY A 6 15.89 -42.85 -24.79
C GLY A 6 14.63 -42.10 -24.34
N PRO A 7 14.41 -41.98 -23.02
CA PRO A 7 13.25 -41.22 -22.50
C PRO A 7 13.33 -39.75 -22.90
N PRO A 8 12.19 -39.09 -23.17
CA PRO A 8 12.17 -37.67 -23.49
C PRO A 8 12.76 -36.89 -22.32
N GLY A 9 13.76 -36.10 -22.63
CA GLY A 9 14.41 -35.22 -21.68
C GLY A 9 13.38 -34.32 -20.97
N ASN A 10 13.45 -34.35 -19.67
CA ASN A 10 12.70 -33.50 -18.76
C ASN A 10 13.12 -32.05 -19.04
N GLU A 11 12.42 -31.36 -19.94
CA GLU A 11 12.51 -29.90 -20.05
C GLU A 11 11.94 -29.29 -18.77
N ARG A 12 12.76 -29.22 -17.74
CA ARG A 12 12.50 -28.38 -16.57
C ARG A 12 12.45 -26.96 -17.09
N SER A 13 11.25 -26.39 -17.11
CA SER A 13 11.03 -24.98 -17.37
C SER A 13 11.96 -24.15 -16.46
N MET A 14 12.85 -23.38 -17.05
CA MET A 14 13.89 -22.59 -16.36
C MET A 14 13.34 -21.41 -15.54
N ILE A 15 12.03 -21.29 -15.37
CA ILE A 15 11.38 -20.32 -14.48
C ILE A 15 10.20 -21.01 -13.79
N GLY A 16 10.48 -22.00 -12.99
CA GLY A 16 9.48 -22.61 -12.10
C GLY A 16 9.48 -21.95 -10.74
N LEU A 17 9.08 -20.67 -10.65
CA LEU A 17 8.69 -20.10 -9.37
C LEU A 17 7.40 -20.81 -8.96
N ASP A 18 7.51 -21.69 -7.96
CA ASP A 18 6.36 -22.38 -7.38
C ASP A 18 5.45 -21.34 -6.67
N VAL A 19 4.18 -21.29 -7.07
CA VAL A 19 3.18 -20.35 -6.52
C VAL A 19 3.01 -20.57 -5.01
N ASN A 20 3.11 -21.81 -4.54
CA ASN A 20 3.02 -22.11 -3.10
C ASN A 20 4.19 -21.49 -2.33
N THR A 21 5.39 -21.53 -2.89
CA THR A 21 6.55 -20.84 -2.32
C THR A 21 6.36 -19.33 -2.30
N LEU A 22 5.81 -18.74 -3.37
CA LEU A 22 5.49 -17.29 -3.39
C LEU A 22 4.44 -16.94 -2.34
N PHE A 23 3.39 -17.73 -2.16
CA PHE A 23 2.39 -17.48 -1.11
C PHE A 23 3.02 -17.56 0.28
N LEU A 24 3.83 -18.60 0.54
CA LEU A 24 4.52 -18.74 1.82
C LEU A 24 5.41 -17.53 2.12
N VAL A 25 6.24 -17.12 1.17
CA VAL A 25 7.09 -15.92 1.31
C VAL A 25 6.26 -14.68 1.55
N THR A 26 5.16 -14.50 0.80
CA THR A 26 4.27 -13.34 0.96
C THR A 26 3.64 -13.30 2.35
N ILE A 27 3.17 -14.44 2.89
CA ILE A 27 2.62 -14.52 4.25
C ILE A 27 3.64 -14.04 5.29
N TYR A 28 4.88 -14.56 5.21
CA TYR A 28 5.94 -14.15 6.15
C TYR A 28 6.30 -12.68 6.00
N VAL A 29 6.43 -12.18 4.78
CA VAL A 29 6.77 -10.77 4.51
C VAL A 29 5.66 -9.85 5.02
N GLU A 30 4.40 -10.14 4.69
CA GLU A 30 3.24 -9.36 5.15
C GLU A 30 3.14 -9.35 6.67
N ALA A 31 3.23 -10.52 7.32
CA ALA A 31 3.19 -10.61 8.76
C ALA A 31 4.34 -9.84 9.42
N MET A 32 5.54 -9.97 8.89
CA MET A 32 6.72 -9.26 9.40
C MET A 32 6.60 -7.76 9.23
N LEU A 33 6.17 -7.27 8.06
CA LEU A 33 5.96 -5.84 7.82
C LEU A 33 4.86 -5.29 8.72
N GLY A 34 3.76 -6.02 8.90
CA GLY A 34 2.69 -5.65 9.81
C GLY A 34 3.20 -5.47 11.24
N LEU A 35 3.96 -6.44 11.77
CA LEU A 35 4.54 -6.39 13.11
C LEU A 35 5.57 -5.25 13.24
N LEU A 36 6.42 -5.02 12.22
CA LEU A 36 7.40 -3.93 12.23
C LEU A 36 6.72 -2.56 12.22
N LEU A 37 5.66 -2.37 11.45
CA LEU A 37 4.88 -1.13 11.47
C LEU A 37 4.19 -0.91 12.81
N LEU A 38 3.60 -1.94 13.41
CA LEU A 38 3.01 -1.83 14.75
C LEU A 38 4.08 -1.52 15.81
N PHE A 39 5.25 -2.13 15.72
CA PHE A 39 6.38 -1.83 16.59
C PHE A 39 6.86 -0.38 16.41
N ALA A 40 6.98 0.10 15.16
CA ALA A 40 7.33 1.49 14.89
C ALA A 40 6.28 2.47 15.45
N TRP A 41 4.98 2.12 15.38
CA TRP A 41 3.94 2.91 16.00
C TRP A 41 4.03 2.94 17.53
N VAL A 42 4.33 1.81 18.20
CA VAL A 42 4.52 1.76 19.66
C VAL A 42 5.68 2.66 20.08
N GLN A 43 6.76 2.71 19.30
CA GLN A 43 7.90 3.61 19.57
C GLN A 43 7.55 5.08 19.36
N ASN A 44 6.66 5.39 18.43
CA ASN A 44 6.23 6.75 18.13
C ASN A 44 4.71 6.78 17.85
N SER A 45 3.92 6.79 18.92
CA SER A 45 2.46 6.74 18.84
C SER A 45 1.80 8.01 18.30
N GLY A 46 2.57 9.07 18.01
CA GLY A 46 2.06 10.34 17.49
C GLY A 46 1.45 10.25 16.07
N ILE A 47 1.73 9.17 15.32
CA ILE A 47 1.18 8.93 13.98
C ILE A 47 0.37 7.64 13.96
N HIS A 48 -0.92 7.74 14.30
CA HIS A 48 -1.83 6.60 14.38
C HIS A 48 -2.00 5.84 13.05
N ALA A 49 -1.77 6.49 11.92
CA ALA A 49 -1.85 5.86 10.60
C ALA A 49 -0.93 4.64 10.47
N VAL A 50 0.24 4.65 11.12
CA VAL A 50 1.20 3.54 11.08
C VAL A 50 0.59 2.27 11.69
N ALA A 51 -0.23 2.40 12.76
CA ALA A 51 -0.95 1.26 13.33
C ALA A 51 -1.99 0.70 12.35
N TRP A 52 -2.74 1.57 11.64
CA TRP A 52 -3.70 1.15 10.63
C TRP A 52 -3.00 0.36 9.51
N TRP A 53 -1.87 0.85 9.01
CA TRP A 53 -1.10 0.16 7.98
C TRP A 53 -0.52 -1.17 8.49
N GLY A 54 -0.03 -1.21 9.73
CA GLY A 54 0.41 -2.47 10.34
C GLY A 54 -0.71 -3.52 10.44
N CYS A 55 -1.91 -3.11 10.86
CA CYS A 55 -3.09 -3.99 10.87
C CYS A 55 -3.49 -4.44 9.46
N ALA A 56 -3.39 -3.56 8.45
CA ALA A 56 -3.67 -3.91 7.06
C ALA A 56 -2.77 -5.05 6.56
N HIS A 57 -1.46 -4.96 6.81
CA HIS A 57 -0.50 -6.00 6.44
C HIS A 57 -0.79 -7.34 7.14
N LEU A 58 -1.18 -7.33 8.43
CA LEU A 58 -1.57 -8.56 9.13
C LEU A 58 -2.84 -9.18 8.56
N LEU A 59 -3.84 -8.37 8.19
CA LEU A 59 -5.04 -8.85 7.49
C LEU A 59 -4.69 -9.45 6.12
N GLN A 60 -3.75 -8.84 5.40
CA GLN A 60 -3.26 -9.30 4.12
C GLN A 60 -2.54 -10.64 4.25
N ALA A 61 -1.67 -10.80 5.27
CA ALA A 61 -1.04 -12.09 5.60
C ALA A 61 -2.09 -13.19 5.84
N GLY A 62 -3.14 -12.89 6.63
CA GLY A 62 -4.25 -13.79 6.88
C GLY A 62 -5.01 -14.16 5.60
N SER A 63 -5.26 -13.20 4.72
CA SER A 63 -5.88 -13.44 3.43
C SER A 63 -5.07 -14.39 2.55
N VAL A 64 -3.76 -14.10 2.38
CA VAL A 64 -2.87 -14.96 1.55
C VAL A 64 -2.74 -16.36 2.15
N CYS A 65 -2.74 -16.48 3.48
CA CYS A 65 -2.76 -17.78 4.16
C CYS A 65 -4.01 -18.60 3.77
N LEU A 66 -5.19 -17.96 3.77
CA LEU A 66 -6.43 -18.63 3.36
C LEU A 66 -6.42 -19.00 1.86
N PHE A 67 -5.91 -18.14 0.98
CA PHE A 67 -5.71 -18.49 -0.43
C PHE A 67 -4.80 -19.69 -0.61
N GLY A 68 -3.72 -19.81 0.16
CA GLY A 68 -2.81 -20.95 0.13
C GLY A 68 -3.44 -22.27 0.58
N MET A 69 -4.60 -22.22 1.26
CA MET A 69 -5.36 -23.41 1.66
C MET A 69 -6.39 -23.86 0.60
N TYR A 70 -6.40 -23.25 -0.58
CA TYR A 70 -7.31 -23.64 -1.66
C TYR A 70 -7.14 -25.13 -2.02
N GLY A 71 -8.27 -25.82 -2.20
CA GLY A 71 -8.30 -27.26 -2.45
C GLY A 71 -8.14 -28.14 -1.20
N THR A 72 -7.77 -27.58 -0.03
CA THR A 72 -7.68 -28.29 1.24
C THR A 72 -8.84 -27.99 2.18
N VAL A 73 -9.44 -26.81 2.06
CA VAL A 73 -10.63 -26.38 2.80
C VAL A 73 -11.72 -25.94 1.82
N SER A 74 -12.94 -25.65 2.34
CA SER A 74 -14.04 -25.22 1.49
C SER A 74 -13.76 -23.87 0.81
N ASP A 75 -14.32 -23.66 -0.39
CA ASP A 75 -14.22 -22.41 -1.15
C ASP A 75 -14.74 -21.19 -0.37
N ALA A 76 -15.71 -21.40 0.52
CA ALA A 76 -16.20 -20.35 1.42
C ALA A 76 -15.09 -19.79 2.34
N ILE A 77 -14.08 -20.60 2.69
CA ILE A 77 -12.93 -20.20 3.50
C ILE A 77 -11.82 -19.70 2.62
N SER A 78 -11.38 -20.53 1.64
CA SER A 78 -10.19 -20.26 0.84
C SER A 78 -10.40 -19.20 -0.25
N ILE A 79 -11.61 -18.90 -0.64
CA ILE A 79 -11.94 -17.89 -1.65
C ILE A 79 -12.76 -16.76 -1.05
N ASP A 80 -13.96 -17.05 -0.47
CA ASP A 80 -14.86 -15.98 -0.06
C ASP A 80 -14.31 -15.20 1.14
N LEU A 81 -13.92 -15.90 2.21
CA LEU A 81 -13.34 -15.25 3.39
C LEU A 81 -11.96 -14.65 3.08
N ALA A 82 -11.13 -15.31 2.27
CA ALA A 82 -9.83 -14.79 1.86
C ALA A 82 -9.97 -13.44 1.14
N ASN A 83 -10.86 -13.35 0.14
CA ASN A 83 -11.13 -12.08 -0.56
C ASN A 83 -11.74 -11.02 0.37
N ALA A 84 -12.66 -11.41 1.27
CA ALA A 84 -13.24 -10.48 2.23
C ALA A 84 -12.17 -9.86 3.14
N LEU A 85 -11.19 -10.66 3.63
CA LEU A 85 -10.04 -10.15 4.39
C LEU A 85 -9.15 -9.27 3.54
N LEU A 86 -8.87 -9.65 2.28
CA LEU A 86 -8.06 -8.86 1.35
C LEU A 86 -8.66 -7.47 1.12
N PHE A 87 -9.95 -7.40 0.81
CA PHE A 87 -10.61 -6.12 0.58
C PHE A 87 -10.70 -5.26 1.84
N THR A 88 -10.89 -5.90 3.00
CA THR A 88 -10.80 -5.21 4.29
C THR A 88 -9.40 -4.65 4.52
N ALA A 89 -8.34 -5.39 4.18
CA ALA A 89 -6.96 -4.91 4.31
C ALA A 89 -6.70 -3.66 3.44
N PHE A 90 -7.15 -3.65 2.18
CA PHE A 90 -7.05 -2.47 1.31
C PHE A 90 -7.87 -1.28 1.86
N ALA A 91 -9.06 -1.55 2.39
CA ALA A 91 -9.90 -0.52 3.02
C ALA A 91 -9.27 0.05 4.30
N VAL A 92 -8.59 -0.79 5.09
CA VAL A 92 -7.82 -0.38 6.28
C VAL A 92 -6.60 0.44 5.87
N THR A 93 -5.92 0.10 4.77
CA THR A 93 -4.82 0.90 4.20
C THR A 93 -5.32 2.29 3.79
N TRP A 94 -6.45 2.37 3.08
CA TRP A 94 -7.10 3.64 2.75
C TRP A 94 -7.50 4.44 4.00
N THR A 95 -8.05 3.78 5.01
CA THR A 95 -8.39 4.41 6.29
C THR A 95 -7.14 4.97 6.96
N GLY A 96 -6.02 4.25 6.94
CA GLY A 96 -4.72 4.74 7.40
C GLY A 96 -4.29 6.04 6.70
N ALA A 97 -4.46 6.13 5.37
CA ALA A 97 -4.17 7.36 4.62
C ALA A 97 -5.06 8.53 5.03
N ARG A 98 -6.35 8.29 5.29
CA ARG A 98 -7.27 9.32 5.84
C ARG A 98 -6.84 9.81 7.21
N VAL A 99 -6.54 8.86 8.13
CA VAL A 99 -6.07 9.16 9.49
C VAL A 99 -4.73 9.89 9.45
N PHE A 100 -3.85 9.53 8.52
CA PHE A 100 -2.59 10.23 8.30
C PHE A 100 -2.83 11.72 8.03
N ASP A 101 -3.77 12.07 7.18
CA ASP A 101 -4.11 13.46 6.87
C ASP A 101 -5.19 14.05 7.81
N GLY A 102 -5.36 13.49 9.01
CA GLY A 102 -6.23 14.01 10.07
C GLY A 102 -7.73 13.82 9.83
N ARG A 103 -8.12 12.95 8.90
CA ARG A 103 -9.53 12.67 8.60
C ARG A 103 -10.04 11.47 9.39
N MET A 104 -11.32 11.49 9.73
CA MET A 104 -11.93 10.40 10.50
C MET A 104 -12.07 9.12 9.68
N PRO A 105 -11.89 7.93 10.32
CA PRO A 105 -12.25 6.65 9.75
C PRO A 105 -13.71 6.61 9.34
N GLN A 106 -14.02 5.85 8.28
CA GLN A 106 -15.38 5.64 7.81
C GLN A 106 -15.72 4.15 7.85
N PRO A 107 -16.33 3.65 8.95
CA PRO A 107 -16.50 2.21 9.19
C PRO A 107 -17.24 1.46 8.08
N LEU A 108 -18.26 2.09 7.48
CA LEU A 108 -19.02 1.48 6.39
C LEU A 108 -18.12 1.12 5.18
N TYR A 109 -17.18 1.98 4.85
CA TYR A 109 -16.27 1.72 3.72
C TYR A 109 -15.20 0.69 4.07
N ILE A 110 -14.86 0.50 5.36
CA ILE A 110 -13.90 -0.53 5.76
C ILE A 110 -14.42 -1.93 5.44
N VAL A 111 -15.71 -2.17 5.63
CA VAL A 111 -16.34 -3.46 5.37
C VAL A 111 -17.06 -3.52 4.02
N GLY A 112 -17.23 -2.38 3.34
CA GLY A 112 -18.05 -2.27 2.12
C GLY A 112 -17.60 -3.19 1.00
N GLY A 113 -16.29 -3.28 0.72
CA GLY A 113 -15.74 -4.17 -0.29
C GLY A 113 -15.93 -5.65 0.04
N ALA A 114 -15.76 -6.02 1.31
CA ALA A 114 -16.00 -7.38 1.78
C ALA A 114 -17.49 -7.76 1.68
N ILE A 115 -18.38 -6.88 2.09
CA ILE A 115 -19.85 -7.10 1.99
C ILE A 115 -20.24 -7.24 0.51
N LEU A 116 -19.77 -6.34 -0.36
CA LEU A 116 -20.06 -6.40 -1.79
C LEU A 116 -19.63 -7.75 -2.38
N TRP A 117 -18.44 -8.22 -2.05
CA TRP A 117 -17.91 -9.51 -2.49
C TRP A 117 -18.79 -10.67 -1.99
N LEU A 118 -19.05 -10.72 -0.68
CA LEU A 118 -19.83 -11.81 -0.07
C LEU A 118 -21.28 -11.86 -0.58
N LEU A 119 -21.89 -10.73 -0.90
CA LEU A 119 -23.22 -10.68 -1.51
C LEU A 119 -23.17 -11.14 -2.98
N ALA A 120 -22.18 -10.66 -3.75
CA ALA A 120 -22.01 -11.05 -5.15
C ALA A 120 -21.76 -12.56 -5.28
N SER A 121 -20.90 -13.14 -4.43
CA SER A 121 -20.56 -14.57 -4.47
C SER A 121 -21.76 -15.50 -4.18
N ARG A 122 -22.86 -14.98 -3.63
CA ARG A 122 -24.12 -15.72 -3.42
C ARG A 122 -25.03 -15.74 -4.64
N THR A 123 -24.71 -14.97 -5.68
CA THR A 123 -25.53 -14.97 -6.90
C THR A 123 -25.04 -16.03 -7.89
N PRO A 124 -25.94 -16.75 -8.61
CA PRO A 124 -25.54 -17.79 -9.58
C PRO A 124 -24.56 -17.26 -10.65
N PHE A 125 -24.77 -16.03 -11.11
CA PHE A 125 -23.90 -15.39 -12.11
C PHE A 125 -22.43 -15.35 -11.69
N PHE A 126 -22.15 -14.94 -10.44
CA PHE A 126 -20.77 -14.91 -9.93
C PHE A 126 -20.26 -16.28 -9.48
N ALA A 127 -21.17 -17.18 -9.02
CA ALA A 127 -20.81 -18.54 -8.64
C ALA A 127 -20.28 -19.35 -9.84
N GLU A 128 -20.84 -19.12 -11.02
CA GLU A 128 -20.55 -19.87 -12.24
C GLU A 128 -19.50 -19.19 -13.14
N SER A 129 -19.22 -17.87 -12.95
CA SER A 129 -18.32 -17.10 -13.81
C SER A 129 -17.04 -16.69 -13.06
N MET A 130 -15.92 -17.35 -13.40
CA MET A 130 -14.59 -16.97 -12.90
C MET A 130 -14.20 -15.55 -13.34
N ASP A 131 -14.52 -15.18 -14.59
CA ASP A 131 -14.21 -13.86 -15.15
C ASP A 131 -14.92 -12.74 -14.36
N ALA A 132 -16.20 -12.96 -14.00
CA ALA A 132 -16.95 -12.01 -13.20
C ALA A 132 -16.33 -11.82 -11.80
N ARG A 133 -15.88 -12.90 -11.16
CA ARG A 133 -15.16 -12.86 -9.87
C ARG A 133 -13.84 -12.10 -10.00
N VAL A 134 -13.05 -12.39 -11.02
CA VAL A 134 -11.77 -11.72 -11.30
C VAL A 134 -11.99 -10.23 -11.55
N LEU A 135 -13.01 -9.87 -12.34
CA LEU A 135 -13.33 -8.47 -12.63
C LEU A 135 -13.79 -7.71 -11.39
N LEU A 136 -14.68 -8.29 -10.59
CA LEU A 136 -15.17 -7.67 -9.36
C LEU A 136 -14.02 -7.46 -8.36
N SER A 137 -13.20 -8.49 -8.12
CA SER A 137 -12.04 -8.38 -7.20
C SER A 137 -11.05 -7.33 -7.67
N SER A 138 -10.76 -7.27 -8.97
CA SER A 138 -9.91 -6.24 -9.57
C SER A 138 -10.48 -4.84 -9.37
N GLY A 139 -11.78 -4.68 -9.59
CA GLY A 139 -12.46 -3.39 -9.42
C GLY A 139 -12.40 -2.91 -7.97
N ILE A 140 -12.62 -3.79 -7.00
CA ILE A 140 -12.56 -3.44 -5.57
C ILE A 140 -11.13 -3.04 -5.17
N ILE A 141 -10.11 -3.83 -5.55
CA ILE A 141 -8.70 -3.53 -5.26
C ILE A 141 -8.30 -2.19 -5.89
N THR A 142 -8.61 -1.99 -7.17
CA THR A 142 -8.34 -0.72 -7.87
C THR A 142 -9.01 0.45 -7.20
N ALA A 143 -10.28 0.32 -6.80
CA ALA A 143 -11.03 1.39 -6.15
C ALA A 143 -10.36 1.83 -4.82
N TYR A 144 -9.97 0.88 -3.96
CA TYR A 144 -9.30 1.22 -2.70
C TYR A 144 -7.88 1.74 -2.89
N THR A 145 -7.09 1.18 -3.81
CA THR A 145 -5.72 1.66 -4.07
C THR A 145 -5.73 3.07 -4.65
N TRP A 146 -6.62 3.35 -5.60
CA TRP A 146 -6.75 4.70 -6.16
C TRP A 146 -7.38 5.68 -5.17
N ALA A 147 -8.32 5.24 -4.33
CA ALA A 147 -8.82 6.05 -3.23
C ALA A 147 -7.69 6.42 -2.24
N THR A 148 -6.78 5.47 -1.94
CA THR A 148 -5.60 5.73 -1.10
C THR A 148 -4.64 6.72 -1.77
N ALA A 149 -4.36 6.55 -3.06
CA ALA A 149 -3.55 7.49 -3.84
C ALA A 149 -4.17 8.90 -3.86
N TYR A 150 -5.50 8.98 -4.01
CA TYR A 150 -6.23 10.24 -3.97
C TYR A 150 -6.18 10.93 -2.60
N GLU A 151 -6.27 10.17 -1.49
CA GLU A 151 -6.10 10.75 -0.15
C GLU A 151 -4.71 11.36 0.02
N PHE A 152 -3.65 10.68 -0.42
CA PHE A 152 -2.29 11.24 -0.39
C PHE A 152 -2.14 12.45 -1.32
N TRP A 153 -2.74 12.42 -2.50
CA TRP A 153 -2.72 13.57 -3.41
C TRP A 153 -3.44 14.80 -2.82
N ARG A 154 -4.55 14.61 -2.11
CA ARG A 154 -5.25 15.71 -1.40
C ARG A 154 -4.37 16.34 -0.33
N GLY A 155 -3.55 15.56 0.37
CA GLY A 155 -2.64 16.04 1.41
C GLY A 155 -1.32 16.64 0.90
N ARG A 156 -1.15 16.85 -0.41
CA ARG A 156 0.12 17.25 -1.04
C ARG A 156 0.64 18.66 -0.66
N ALA A 157 -0.16 19.45 0.03
CA ALA A 157 0.30 20.74 0.54
C ALA A 157 1.37 20.60 1.64
N GLU A 158 1.38 19.47 2.36
CA GLU A 158 2.46 19.12 3.27
C GLU A 158 3.64 18.58 2.49
N PRO A 159 4.86 19.16 2.62
CA PRO A 159 6.01 18.87 1.75
C PRO A 159 6.71 17.57 2.15
N LEU A 160 6.04 16.44 2.00
CA LEU A 160 6.60 15.10 2.21
C LEU A 160 7.07 14.52 0.87
N VAL A 161 8.36 14.26 0.75
CA VAL A 161 8.98 13.73 -0.48
C VAL A 161 8.46 12.33 -0.79
N SER A 162 8.33 11.47 0.23
CA SER A 162 7.84 10.09 0.09
C SER A 162 6.36 9.99 -0.33
N ARG A 163 5.60 11.08 -0.31
CA ARG A 163 4.20 11.10 -0.74
C ARG A 163 4.04 10.81 -2.24
N TRP A 164 4.93 11.31 -3.07
CA TRP A 164 4.86 11.13 -4.51
C TRP A 164 5.12 9.69 -4.98
N PRO A 165 6.19 9.01 -4.52
CA PRO A 165 6.37 7.59 -4.80
C PRO A 165 5.20 6.73 -4.27
N ALA A 166 4.60 7.07 -3.11
CA ALA A 166 3.40 6.37 -2.63
C ALA A 166 2.23 6.48 -3.62
N ILE A 167 1.92 7.69 -4.10
CA ILE A 167 0.87 7.93 -5.08
C ILE A 167 1.14 7.14 -6.37
N PHE A 168 2.37 7.20 -6.89
CA PHE A 168 2.74 6.49 -8.12
C PHE A 168 2.59 4.97 -7.97
N MET A 169 3.11 4.38 -6.88
CA MET A 169 3.04 2.95 -6.62
C MET A 169 1.60 2.45 -6.49
N LEU A 170 0.77 3.17 -5.73
CA LEU A 170 -0.65 2.84 -5.56
C LEU A 170 -1.42 2.95 -6.88
N PHE A 171 -1.13 3.98 -7.68
CA PHE A 171 -1.77 4.12 -8.99
C PHE A 171 -1.36 3.01 -9.94
N ALA A 172 -0.07 2.67 -10.01
CA ALA A 172 0.46 1.62 -10.86
C ALA A 172 -0.10 0.24 -10.47
N HIS A 173 -0.14 -0.09 -9.17
CA HIS A 173 -0.72 -1.33 -8.66
C HIS A 173 -2.21 -1.46 -9.02
N GLY A 174 -3.01 -0.41 -8.76
CA GLY A 174 -4.43 -0.41 -9.14
C GLY A 174 -4.64 -0.53 -10.66
N ALA A 175 -3.81 0.14 -11.47
CA ALA A 175 -3.85 0.02 -12.92
C ALA A 175 -3.53 -1.40 -13.41
N LEU A 176 -2.55 -2.07 -12.80
CA LEU A 176 -2.22 -3.46 -13.12
C LEU A 176 -3.41 -4.39 -12.85
N PHE A 177 -4.07 -4.24 -11.69
CA PHE A 177 -5.26 -5.02 -11.37
C PHE A 177 -6.43 -4.73 -12.31
N LEU A 178 -6.64 -3.50 -12.73
CA LEU A 178 -7.66 -3.13 -13.70
C LEU A 178 -7.38 -3.73 -15.08
N LEU A 179 -6.11 -3.72 -15.50
CA LEU A 179 -5.69 -4.18 -16.81
C LEU A 179 -5.51 -5.71 -16.91
N ARG A 180 -5.44 -6.42 -15.78
CA ARG A 180 -5.18 -7.87 -15.79
C ARG A 180 -6.20 -8.68 -16.59
N THR A 181 -7.47 -8.30 -16.57
CA THR A 181 -8.54 -9.00 -17.31
C THR A 181 -8.37 -8.84 -18.83
N PRO A 182 -8.26 -7.62 -19.41
CA PRO A 182 -8.01 -7.48 -20.83
C PRO A 182 -6.65 -8.05 -21.26
N LEU A 183 -5.61 -7.94 -20.43
CA LEU A 183 -4.29 -8.50 -20.73
C LEU A 183 -4.28 -10.03 -20.74
N SER A 184 -5.05 -10.68 -19.87
CA SER A 184 -5.17 -12.15 -19.86
C SER A 184 -5.79 -12.70 -21.14
N GLN A 185 -6.65 -11.93 -21.79
CA GLN A 185 -7.25 -12.31 -23.08
C GLN A 185 -6.30 -12.16 -24.27
N MET A 186 -5.25 -11.34 -24.14
CA MET A 186 -4.23 -11.13 -25.18
C MET A 186 -3.11 -12.15 -25.13
N LEU A 187 -2.93 -12.83 -24.01
CA LEU A 187 -1.92 -13.87 -23.87
C LEU A 187 -2.53 -15.24 -24.15
N PRO A 188 -1.76 -16.17 -24.77
CA PRO A 188 -2.28 -17.48 -25.14
C PRO A 188 -2.70 -18.24 -23.88
N TRP A 189 -3.99 -18.35 -23.68
CA TRP A 189 -4.62 -19.14 -22.64
C TRP A 189 -4.73 -20.59 -23.14
N SER A 190 -4.15 -21.53 -22.41
CA SER A 190 -4.44 -22.95 -22.61
C SER A 190 -5.61 -23.33 -21.70
N PRO A 191 -6.74 -23.81 -22.26
CA PRO A 191 -7.93 -24.20 -21.47
C PRO A 191 -7.69 -25.33 -20.46
N THR A 192 -6.54 -26.01 -20.59
CA THR A 192 -6.13 -27.15 -19.74
C THR A 192 -5.27 -26.75 -18.54
N MET A 193 -4.83 -25.49 -18.44
CA MET A 193 -4.04 -25.02 -17.28
C MET A 193 -4.97 -24.79 -16.08
N GLN A 194 -4.63 -25.38 -14.96
CA GLN A 194 -5.25 -25.05 -13.67
C GLN A 194 -4.93 -23.59 -13.30
N VAL A 195 -5.81 -22.95 -12.56
CA VAL A 195 -5.68 -21.51 -12.18
C VAL A 195 -4.33 -21.22 -11.52
N PHE A 196 -3.79 -22.18 -10.76
CA PHE A 196 -2.51 -22.06 -10.05
C PHE A 196 -1.27 -22.32 -10.92
N ASP A 197 -1.42 -22.85 -12.12
CA ASP A 197 -0.32 -23.05 -13.09
C ASP A 197 -0.21 -21.87 -14.09
N SER A 198 -1.01 -20.84 -13.89
CA SER A 198 -1.03 -19.65 -14.76
C SER A 198 0.20 -18.78 -14.53
N VAL A 199 0.94 -18.49 -15.60
CA VAL A 199 2.02 -17.48 -15.61
C VAL A 199 1.55 -16.14 -15.05
N TRP A 200 0.28 -15.79 -15.30
CA TRP A 200 -0.33 -14.58 -14.76
C TRP A 200 -0.40 -14.56 -13.24
N LEU A 201 -0.79 -15.67 -12.61
CA LEU A 201 -0.83 -15.73 -11.15
C LEU A 201 0.57 -15.58 -10.56
N THR A 202 1.57 -16.19 -11.17
CA THR A 202 2.98 -16.04 -10.76
C THR A 202 3.44 -14.58 -10.89
N VAL A 203 3.16 -13.91 -12.02
CA VAL A 203 3.52 -12.50 -12.25
C VAL A 203 2.82 -11.59 -11.26
N LEU A 204 1.50 -11.77 -11.04
CA LEU A 204 0.74 -10.96 -10.10
C LEU A 204 1.18 -11.19 -8.65
N SER A 205 1.49 -12.43 -8.26
CA SER A 205 1.98 -12.75 -6.91
C SER A 205 3.34 -12.12 -6.65
N PHE A 206 4.22 -12.15 -7.66
CA PHE A 206 5.53 -11.51 -7.57
C PHE A 206 5.43 -9.99 -7.51
N GLU A 207 4.58 -9.39 -8.35
CA GLU A 207 4.30 -7.95 -8.32
C GLU A 207 3.72 -7.54 -6.97
N ALA A 208 2.72 -8.28 -6.46
CA ALA A 208 2.11 -8.00 -5.16
C ALA A 208 3.14 -8.07 -4.02
N LEU A 209 4.07 -9.02 -4.05
CA LEU A 209 5.16 -9.11 -3.08
C LEU A 209 6.09 -7.88 -3.14
N LEU A 210 6.48 -7.46 -4.34
CA LEU A 210 7.31 -6.26 -4.52
C LEU A 210 6.57 -4.99 -4.10
N PHE A 211 5.31 -4.87 -4.49
CA PHE A 211 4.45 -3.76 -4.09
C PHE A 211 4.33 -3.64 -2.57
N THR A 212 4.04 -4.75 -1.89
CA THR A 212 3.91 -4.81 -0.43
C THR A 212 5.16 -4.30 0.29
N ILE A 213 6.35 -4.77 -0.12
CA ILE A 213 7.61 -4.33 0.47
C ILE A 213 7.83 -2.83 0.22
N ALA A 214 7.65 -2.40 -1.03
CA ALA A 214 7.88 -1.03 -1.42
C ALA A 214 6.92 -0.07 -0.73
N ILE A 215 5.61 -0.38 -0.72
CA ILE A 215 4.61 0.50 -0.11
C ILE A 215 4.79 0.60 1.41
N ALA A 216 5.06 -0.51 2.12
CA ALA A 216 5.31 -0.48 3.55
C ALA A 216 6.50 0.42 3.91
N PHE A 217 7.61 0.32 3.15
CA PHE A 217 8.77 1.16 3.33
C PHE A 217 8.46 2.64 3.07
N ILE A 218 7.75 2.96 1.99
CA ILE A 218 7.37 4.33 1.63
C ILE A 218 6.43 4.93 2.69
N LEU A 219 5.45 4.17 3.18
CA LEU A 219 4.52 4.63 4.22
C LEU A 219 5.25 4.91 5.54
N LEU A 220 6.21 4.07 5.91
CA LEU A 220 7.05 4.29 7.09
C LEU A 220 7.96 5.51 6.91
N ALA A 221 8.59 5.68 5.73
CA ALA A 221 9.40 6.85 5.40
C ALA A 221 8.58 8.14 5.48
N MET A 222 7.36 8.14 4.95
CA MET A 222 6.44 9.28 4.99
C MET A 222 6.04 9.63 6.43
N ALA A 223 5.81 8.64 7.29
CA ALA A 223 5.55 8.85 8.72
C ALA A 223 6.76 9.44 9.44
N LYS A 224 7.97 8.97 9.12
CA LYS A 224 9.23 9.51 9.65
C LYS A 224 9.46 10.96 9.20
N GLU A 225 9.29 11.26 7.91
CA GLU A 225 9.39 12.63 7.38
C GLU A 225 8.45 13.59 8.12
N ARG A 226 7.20 13.18 8.35
CA ARG A 226 6.23 13.99 9.10
C ARG A 226 6.68 14.24 10.54
N THR A 227 7.21 13.23 11.21
CA THR A 227 7.75 13.37 12.56
C THR A 227 8.92 14.36 12.60
N GLU A 228 9.85 14.24 11.67
CA GLU A 228 10.98 15.15 11.55
C GLU A 228 10.54 16.59 11.25
N LEU A 229 9.58 16.76 10.34
CA LEU A 229 9.00 18.07 10.02
C LEU A 229 8.37 18.72 11.26
N ARG A 230 7.59 17.96 12.03
CA ARG A 230 7.00 18.44 13.30
C ARG A 230 8.06 18.84 14.31
N HIS A 231 9.11 18.06 14.46
CA HIS A 231 10.22 18.39 15.36
C HIS A 231 10.96 19.65 14.92
N LYS A 232 11.24 19.80 13.63
CA LYS A 232 11.85 21.03 13.09
C LYS A 232 10.98 22.25 13.36
N THR A 233 9.68 22.18 13.06
CA THR A 233 8.75 23.29 13.30
C THR A 233 8.66 23.62 14.80
N ALA A 234 8.56 22.62 15.66
CA ALA A 234 8.52 22.82 17.11
C ALA A 234 9.82 23.45 17.65
N ALA A 235 10.98 23.15 17.05
CA ALA A 235 12.28 23.74 17.43
C ALA A 235 12.44 25.23 17.03
N LEU A 236 11.53 25.77 16.22
CA LEU A 236 11.54 27.15 15.75
C LEU A 236 10.58 28.08 16.53
N VAL A 237 9.80 27.53 17.44
CA VAL A 237 8.78 28.27 18.20
C VAL A 237 9.16 28.31 19.69
N GLU A 238 8.90 29.42 20.36
CA GLU A 238 9.07 29.55 21.80
C GLU A 238 7.86 28.91 22.53
N PRO A 239 8.09 27.97 23.48
CA PRO A 239 6.99 27.23 24.10
C PRO A 239 6.00 28.07 24.93
N LEU A 240 6.45 29.21 25.49
CA LEU A 240 5.62 30.05 26.36
C LEU A 240 4.71 31.01 25.58
N THR A 241 5.23 31.60 24.52
CA THR A 241 4.55 32.68 23.77
C THR A 241 3.98 32.22 22.44
N GLY A 242 4.46 31.09 21.90
CA GLY A 242 4.06 30.61 20.58
C GLY A 242 4.63 31.38 19.39
N ILE A 243 5.47 32.40 19.65
CA ILE A 243 6.14 33.18 18.58
C ILE A 243 7.42 32.48 18.10
N ALA A 244 7.94 32.93 16.95
CA ALA A 244 9.22 32.47 16.43
C ALA A 244 10.36 32.78 17.42
N ASN A 245 11.16 31.78 17.73
CA ASN A 245 12.30 31.95 18.64
C ASN A 245 13.53 32.54 17.90
N ARG A 246 14.61 32.83 18.64
CA ARG A 246 15.84 33.41 18.07
C ARG A 246 16.38 32.61 16.90
N ARG A 247 16.27 31.29 16.92
CA ARG A 247 16.75 30.42 15.82
C ARG A 247 15.93 30.64 14.56
N ALA A 248 14.61 30.66 14.67
CA ALA A 248 13.71 30.95 13.53
C ALA A 248 13.99 32.31 12.92
N PHE A 249 14.25 33.34 13.76
CA PHE A 249 14.61 34.66 13.29
C PHE A 249 15.92 34.66 12.48
N LEU A 250 16.95 33.96 12.97
CA LEU A 250 18.24 33.87 12.27
C LEU A 250 18.15 33.10 10.96
N GLU A 251 17.39 32.00 10.92
CA GLU A 251 17.13 31.21 9.70
C GLU A 251 16.40 32.07 8.67
N ALA A 252 15.32 32.78 9.06
CA ALA A 252 14.59 33.68 8.16
C ALA A 252 15.43 34.86 7.66
N ALA A 253 16.27 35.42 8.53
CA ALA A 253 17.20 36.51 8.15
C ALA A 253 18.24 36.05 7.14
N GLN A 254 18.76 34.84 7.27
CA GLN A 254 19.68 34.24 6.31
C GLN A 254 19.02 34.02 4.96
N GLU A 255 17.80 33.41 4.93
CA GLU A 255 17.03 33.20 3.70
C GLU A 255 16.74 34.52 2.97
N LEU A 256 16.34 35.56 3.71
CA LEU A 256 16.14 36.90 3.15
C LEU A 256 17.44 37.50 2.59
N SER A 257 18.59 37.28 3.26
CA SER A 257 19.88 37.74 2.77
C SER A 257 20.33 37.05 1.48
N GLU A 258 20.04 35.74 1.35
CA GLU A 258 20.32 34.97 0.13
C GLU A 258 19.43 35.42 -1.03
N GLN A 259 18.10 35.62 -0.77
CA GLN A 259 17.16 36.16 -1.76
C GLN A 259 17.52 37.57 -2.22
N GLN A 260 18.08 38.41 -1.33
CA GLN A 260 18.48 39.75 -1.64
C GLN A 260 19.70 39.78 -2.58
N ALA A 261 20.51 38.73 -2.61
CA ALA A 261 21.61 38.61 -3.58
C ALA A 261 21.12 38.42 -5.01
N GLU A 262 19.91 37.84 -5.18
CA GLU A 262 19.27 37.60 -6.49
C GLU A 262 18.33 38.75 -6.90
N ASP A 263 17.58 39.36 -5.95
CA ASP A 263 16.66 40.46 -6.19
C ASP A 263 16.77 41.52 -5.07
N PRO A 264 17.66 42.54 -5.25
CA PRO A 264 17.93 43.53 -4.21
C PRO A 264 16.70 44.36 -3.82
N ARG A 265 16.19 44.14 -2.63
CA ARG A 265 15.08 44.92 -2.01
C ARG A 265 15.54 45.40 -0.65
N PRO A 266 15.11 46.61 -0.19
CA PRO A 266 15.50 47.09 1.13
C PRO A 266 14.91 46.17 2.23
N ILE A 267 15.73 45.72 3.16
CA ILE A 267 15.32 44.95 4.34
C ILE A 267 15.39 45.91 5.55
N ALA A 268 14.33 45.91 6.37
CA ALA A 268 14.30 46.61 7.65
C ALA A 268 14.27 45.58 8.79
N VAL A 269 15.11 45.79 9.82
CA VAL A 269 15.09 45.00 11.05
C VAL A 269 14.65 45.88 12.20
N LEU A 270 13.61 45.42 12.95
CA LEU A 270 13.14 46.08 14.15
C LEU A 270 13.57 45.26 15.38
N LEU A 271 14.25 45.88 16.31
CA LEU A 271 14.54 45.35 17.62
C LEU A 271 13.69 46.11 18.65
N ALA A 272 12.88 45.37 19.42
CA ALA A 272 12.11 45.89 20.52
C ALA A 272 12.57 45.23 21.81
N ASP A 273 12.76 46.07 22.85
CA ASP A 273 13.00 45.61 24.23
C ASP A 273 11.76 45.91 25.05
N LEU A 274 11.40 45.01 25.95
CA LEU A 274 10.28 45.19 26.88
C LEU A 274 10.88 45.52 28.22
N ASP A 275 10.79 46.82 28.58
CA ASP A 275 11.12 47.27 29.93
C ASP A 275 10.03 46.82 30.91
N ASP A 276 10.43 46.44 32.15
CA ASP A 276 9.56 46.02 33.24
C ASP A 276 8.63 47.12 33.75
#